data_81ef7c5eddd3780aa23abf6892569e3f
#
_entry.id   81ef7c5eddd3780aa23abf6892569e3f
#
_cell.length_a   1.000
_cell.length_b   1.000
_cell.length_c   1.000
_cell.angle_alpha   90.00
_cell.angle_beta   90.00
_cell.angle_gamma   90.00
#
_symmetry.space_group_name_H-M   'P 1'
#
loop_
_entity.id
_entity.type
_entity.pdbx_description
1 polymer ?
#
loop_
_entity_poly.entity_id
_entity_poly.type
_entity_poly.pdbx_seq_one_letter_code
_entity_poly.pdbx_strand_id
1 'polypeptide(L)'
;IEVKDLTVRSVDGVLKLQDVSFTAMSGEILGIAGISGCGQKELLEGIAGLQKVSGSIIFYPVDGSEPQNINGKSPMEIIKHGISLSFVPEDRLGMGLIGNMDLADNMMLRSYNKGRSPFADRKAPAELAEKVVDISK
;
A
#
# COMPACT_ATOMS: atom_id res chain seq x y z
N ILE A 1 11.01 -1.86 8.01
CA ILE A 1 10.72 -0.44 7.77
C ILE A 1 10.88 0.34 9.07
N GLU A 2 11.45 1.52 9.01
CA GLU A 2 11.58 2.44 10.15
C GLU A 2 10.88 3.75 9.81
N VAL A 3 10.00 4.19 10.70
CA VAL A 3 9.27 5.47 10.59
C VAL A 3 9.75 6.37 11.71
N LYS A 4 10.12 7.61 11.39
CA LYS A 4 10.59 8.61 12.37
C LYS A 4 9.86 9.93 12.19
N ASP A 5 9.32 10.44 13.29
CA ASP A 5 8.71 11.77 13.44
C ASP A 5 7.66 12.05 12.34
N LEU A 6 6.91 10.98 11.98
CA LEU A 6 5.92 11.07 10.91
C LEU A 6 4.77 11.97 11.35
N THR A 7 4.55 13.01 10.58
CA THR A 7 3.45 13.94 10.79
C THR A 7 2.64 14.08 9.51
N VAL A 8 1.33 13.94 9.63
CA VAL A 8 0.38 14.01 8.51
C VAL A 8 -0.63 15.13 8.74
N ARG A 9 -0.84 15.93 7.71
CA ARG A 9 -1.88 16.96 7.68
C ARG A 9 -2.85 16.68 6.54
N SER A 10 -4.14 16.93 6.78
CA SER A 10 -5.13 16.88 5.71
C SER A 10 -4.89 17.99 4.67
N VAL A 11 -5.60 17.92 3.55
CA VAL A 11 -5.56 18.96 2.50
C VAL A 11 -5.90 20.35 3.05
N ASP A 12 -6.79 20.42 4.06
CA ASP A 12 -7.20 21.63 4.75
C ASP A 12 -6.20 22.08 5.84
N GLY A 13 -5.04 21.43 5.93
CA GLY A 13 -3.99 21.74 6.90
C GLY A 13 -4.23 21.22 8.32
N VAL A 14 -5.34 20.49 8.56
CA VAL A 14 -5.65 19.93 9.88
C VAL A 14 -4.66 18.82 10.21
N LEU A 15 -4.08 18.88 11.40
CA LEU A 15 -3.17 17.87 11.92
C LEU A 15 -3.93 16.56 12.17
N LYS A 16 -3.51 15.47 11.53
CA LYS A 16 -4.09 14.13 11.64
C LYS A 16 -3.22 13.18 12.44
N LEU A 17 -1.90 13.28 12.25
CA LEU A 17 -0.88 12.56 13.01
C LEU A 17 0.25 13.50 13.35
N GLN A 18 0.86 13.32 14.50
CA GLN A 18 2.01 14.12 14.96
C GLN A 18 3.09 13.23 15.56
N ASP A 19 4.31 13.39 15.06
CA ASP A 19 5.55 12.83 15.60
C ASP A 19 5.50 11.31 15.89
N VAL A 20 4.86 10.55 14.98
CA VAL A 20 4.73 9.09 15.11
C VAL A 20 6.02 8.43 14.69
N SER A 21 6.61 7.62 15.58
CA SER A 21 7.83 6.86 15.30
C SER A 21 7.66 5.40 15.72
N PHE A 22 8.07 4.48 14.85
CA PHE A 22 8.09 3.03 15.13
C PHE A 22 8.99 2.30 14.14
N THR A 23 9.30 1.06 14.46
CA THR A 23 9.99 0.13 13.57
C THR A 23 9.15 -1.12 13.38
N ALA A 24 8.99 -1.57 12.14
CA ALA A 24 8.38 -2.84 11.80
C ALA A 24 9.45 -3.76 11.17
N MET A 25 9.70 -4.90 11.81
CA MET A 25 10.72 -5.85 11.39
C MET A 25 10.19 -6.81 10.34
N SER A 26 11.09 -7.46 9.60
CA SER A 26 10.70 -8.52 8.68
C SER A 26 10.13 -9.73 9.45
N GLY A 27 9.00 -10.24 9.00
CA GLY A 27 8.36 -11.42 9.59
C GLY A 27 7.53 -11.16 10.84
N GLU A 28 7.45 -9.91 11.33
CA GLU A 28 6.59 -9.59 12.46
C GLU A 28 5.21 -9.06 12.01
N ILE A 29 4.24 -9.15 12.92
CA ILE A 29 2.94 -8.51 12.79
C ILE A 29 2.91 -7.34 13.77
N LEU A 30 2.98 -6.11 13.26
CA LEU A 30 2.86 -4.89 14.05
C LEU A 30 1.39 -4.48 14.15
N GLY A 31 0.83 -4.49 15.35
CA GLY A 31 -0.52 -4.02 15.63
C GLY A 31 -0.53 -2.52 15.96
N ILE A 32 -1.40 -1.75 15.28
CA ILE A 32 -1.62 -0.34 15.57
C ILE A 32 -3.05 -0.16 16.04
N ALA A 33 -3.23 0.13 17.32
CA ALA A 33 -4.53 0.33 17.94
C ALA A 33 -4.88 1.82 18.05
N GLY A 34 -6.15 2.14 17.92
CA GLY A 34 -6.68 3.49 18.10
C GLY A 34 -8.20 3.50 17.87
N ILE A 35 -8.85 4.56 18.33
CA ILE A 35 -10.26 4.80 18.01
C ILE A 35 -10.41 5.31 16.58
N SER A 36 -11.61 5.20 16.02
CA SER A 36 -11.89 5.71 14.66
C SER A 36 -11.51 7.18 14.53
N GLY A 37 -10.82 7.53 13.45
CA GLY A 37 -10.37 8.89 13.17
C GLY A 37 -9.08 9.31 13.86
N CYS A 38 -8.37 8.41 14.57
CA CYS A 38 -7.08 8.70 15.22
C CYS A 38 -5.87 8.71 14.27
N GLY A 39 -6.09 8.66 12.95
CA GLY A 39 -5.00 8.81 11.98
C GLY A 39 -4.38 7.49 11.49
N GLN A 40 -4.93 6.31 11.83
CA GLN A 40 -4.42 5.03 11.32
C GLN A 40 -4.47 4.96 9.80
N LYS A 41 -5.56 5.47 9.19
CA LYS A 41 -5.72 5.56 7.75
C LYS A 41 -4.62 6.44 7.14
N GLU A 42 -4.45 7.63 7.69
CA GLU A 42 -3.47 8.61 7.23
C GLU A 42 -2.03 8.09 7.39
N LEU A 43 -1.76 7.32 8.44
CA LEU A 43 -0.48 6.66 8.64
C LEU A 43 -0.17 5.67 7.51
N LEU A 44 -1.10 4.77 7.20
CA LEU A 44 -0.93 3.77 6.16
C LEU A 44 -0.85 4.39 4.76
N GLU A 45 -1.70 5.37 4.47
CA GLU A 45 -1.67 6.12 3.21
C GLU A 45 -0.37 6.91 3.04
N GLY A 46 0.16 7.48 4.13
CA GLY A 46 1.45 8.16 4.14
C GLY A 46 2.61 7.22 3.82
N ILE A 47 2.65 6.04 4.44
CA ILE A 47 3.65 5.00 4.17
C ILE A 47 3.53 4.48 2.73
N ALA A 48 2.32 4.36 2.21
CA ALA A 48 2.06 3.92 0.84
C ALA A 48 2.36 4.99 -0.23
N GLY A 49 2.71 6.21 0.16
CA GLY A 49 2.96 7.32 -0.76
C GLY A 49 1.69 7.94 -1.36
N LEU A 50 0.52 7.67 -0.77
CA LEU A 50 -0.78 8.20 -1.20
C LEU A 50 -1.05 9.59 -0.62
N GLN A 51 -0.38 9.94 0.49
CA GLN A 51 -0.46 11.26 1.13
C GLN A 51 0.93 11.86 1.34
N LYS A 52 1.01 13.19 1.36
CA LYS A 52 2.22 13.90 1.73
C LYS A 52 2.40 13.85 3.25
N VAL A 53 3.58 13.48 3.68
CA VAL A 53 3.94 13.42 5.09
C VAL A 53 5.27 14.16 5.32
N SER A 54 5.49 14.62 6.55
CA SER A 54 6.80 15.05 7.02
C SER A 54 7.41 13.98 7.93
N GLY A 55 8.71 14.07 8.19
CA GLY A 55 9.46 13.02 8.89
C GLY A 55 10.23 12.13 7.91
N SER A 56 10.57 10.91 8.30
CA SER A 56 11.26 9.97 7.43
C SER A 56 10.66 8.58 7.47
N ILE A 57 10.69 7.89 6.33
CA ILE A 57 10.25 6.50 6.17
C ILE A 57 11.39 5.75 5.50
N ILE A 58 12.12 4.94 6.25
CA ILE A 58 13.27 4.20 5.76
C ILE A 58 12.90 2.75 5.52
N PHE A 59 13.11 2.30 4.30
CA PHE A 59 12.98 0.90 3.91
C PHE A 59 14.37 0.24 3.91
N TYR A 60 14.48 -0.92 4.53
CA TYR A 60 15.68 -1.75 4.57
C TYR A 60 15.46 -2.95 3.65
N PRO A 61 16.13 -3.01 2.48
CA PRO A 61 15.98 -4.13 1.55
C PRO A 61 16.50 -5.44 2.15
N VAL A 62 15.82 -6.55 1.80
CA VAL A 62 16.17 -7.90 2.31
C VAL A 62 17.50 -8.41 1.72
N ASP A 63 17.87 -7.93 0.54
CA ASP A 63 19.10 -8.29 -0.15
C ASP A 63 20.37 -7.62 0.42
N GLY A 64 20.20 -6.81 1.48
CA GLY A 64 21.31 -6.11 2.13
C GLY A 64 21.77 -4.85 1.38
N SER A 65 21.07 -4.41 0.35
CA SER A 65 21.35 -3.13 -0.30
C SER A 65 21.08 -1.94 0.63
N GLU A 66 21.60 -0.77 0.26
CA GLU A 66 21.52 0.45 1.07
C GLU A 66 20.07 0.80 1.47
N PRO A 67 19.84 1.21 2.74
CA PRO A 67 18.55 1.69 3.20
C PRO A 67 18.05 2.86 2.34
N GLN A 68 16.77 2.86 2.04
CA GLN A 68 16.17 3.84 1.14
C GLN A 68 15.12 4.68 1.86
N ASN A 69 15.26 5.99 1.78
CA ASN A 69 14.18 6.88 2.23
C ASN A 69 13.10 6.92 1.14
N ILE A 70 11.91 6.43 1.49
CA ILE A 70 10.75 6.38 0.60
C ILE A 70 9.74 7.53 0.86
N ASN A 71 10.00 8.38 1.85
CA ASN A 71 9.16 9.55 2.10
C ASN A 71 9.10 10.46 0.88
N GLY A 72 7.89 10.91 0.53
CA GLY A 72 7.63 11.78 -0.61
C GLY A 72 7.67 11.10 -1.99
N LYS A 73 7.96 9.79 -2.04
CA LYS A 73 7.86 9.01 -3.27
C LYS A 73 6.40 8.64 -3.55
N SER A 74 6.03 8.65 -4.82
CA SER A 74 4.73 8.15 -5.28
C SER A 74 4.64 6.61 -5.12
N PRO A 75 3.45 6.01 -5.06
CA PRO A 75 3.29 4.55 -5.01
C PRO A 75 4.02 3.82 -6.14
N MET A 76 4.05 4.39 -7.34
CA MET A 76 4.75 3.81 -8.49
C MET A 76 6.28 3.83 -8.32
N GLU A 77 6.83 4.88 -7.71
CA GLU A 77 8.26 4.93 -7.38
C GLU A 77 8.62 3.94 -6.29
N ILE A 78 7.77 3.81 -5.26
CA ILE A 78 7.95 2.82 -4.19
C ILE A 78 7.99 1.40 -4.78
N ILE A 79 7.08 1.07 -5.69
CA ILE A 79 7.07 -0.22 -6.39
C ILE A 79 8.33 -0.43 -7.24
N LYS A 80 8.83 0.59 -7.93
CA LYS A 80 10.08 0.52 -8.72
C LYS A 80 11.31 0.24 -7.86
N HIS A 81 11.30 0.62 -6.59
CA HIS A 81 12.33 0.26 -5.61
C HIS A 81 12.22 -1.18 -5.08
N GLY A 82 11.35 -2.01 -5.67
CA GLY A 82 11.16 -3.41 -5.28
C GLY A 82 10.25 -3.60 -4.05
N ILE A 83 9.62 -2.53 -3.58
CA ILE A 83 8.73 -2.58 -2.41
C ILE A 83 7.32 -2.94 -2.88
N SER A 84 6.86 -4.15 -2.55
CA SER A 84 5.50 -4.58 -2.85
C SER A 84 4.58 -4.25 -1.68
N LEU A 85 3.64 -3.33 -1.90
CA LEU A 85 2.61 -2.98 -0.95
C LEU A 85 1.33 -3.77 -1.24
N SER A 86 0.78 -4.42 -0.21
CA SER A 86 -0.58 -4.97 -0.23
C SER A 86 -1.43 -4.17 0.74
N PHE A 87 -2.20 -3.24 0.20
CA PHE A 87 -3.04 -2.35 0.98
C PHE A 87 -4.49 -2.85 0.97
N VAL A 88 -5.06 -3.07 2.17
CA VAL A 88 -6.46 -3.40 2.35
C VAL A 88 -7.14 -2.20 3.01
N PRO A 89 -7.84 -1.35 2.25
CA PRO A 89 -8.47 -0.16 2.80
C PRO A 89 -9.70 -0.49 3.62
N GLU A 90 -10.08 0.42 4.53
CA GLU A 90 -11.32 0.35 5.28
C GLU A 90 -12.53 0.43 4.31
N ASP A 91 -12.51 1.38 3.38
CA ASP A 91 -13.47 1.47 2.29
C ASP A 91 -13.04 0.59 1.11
N ARG A 92 -13.50 -0.65 1.11
CA ARG A 92 -13.14 -1.63 0.08
C ARG A 92 -13.74 -1.30 -1.29
N LEU A 93 -14.94 -0.74 -1.33
CA LEU A 93 -15.65 -0.43 -2.59
C LEU A 93 -15.16 0.88 -3.21
N GLY A 94 -14.77 1.86 -2.39
CA GLY A 94 -14.28 3.14 -2.91
C GLY A 94 -12.79 3.15 -3.23
N MET A 95 -11.97 2.32 -2.57
CA MET A 95 -10.52 2.36 -2.69
C MET A 95 -9.88 1.01 -3.06
N GLY A 96 -10.53 -0.10 -2.77
CA GLY A 96 -9.96 -1.44 -2.94
C GLY A 96 -10.41 -2.17 -4.19
N LEU A 97 -11.57 -1.82 -4.74
CA LEU A 97 -12.20 -2.48 -5.89
C LEU A 97 -12.81 -1.45 -6.85
N ILE A 98 -12.87 -1.82 -8.12
CA ILE A 98 -13.64 -1.06 -9.12
C ILE A 98 -14.98 -1.77 -9.31
N GLY A 99 -16.06 -1.17 -8.79
CA GLY A 99 -17.37 -1.79 -8.70
C GLY A 99 -18.03 -2.20 -10.03
N ASN A 100 -17.64 -1.57 -11.13
CA ASN A 100 -18.15 -1.88 -12.50
C ASN A 100 -17.26 -2.88 -13.24
N MET A 101 -16.20 -3.39 -12.63
CA MET A 101 -15.36 -4.44 -13.19
C MET A 101 -15.72 -5.80 -12.59
N ASP A 102 -15.60 -6.85 -13.38
CA ASP A 102 -15.73 -8.21 -12.88
C ASP A 102 -14.56 -8.61 -11.96
N LEU A 103 -14.65 -9.79 -11.34
CA LEU A 103 -13.63 -10.25 -10.41
C LEU A 103 -12.27 -10.45 -11.09
N ALA A 104 -12.24 -10.99 -12.30
CA ALA A 104 -11.00 -11.21 -13.05
C ALA A 104 -10.34 -9.88 -13.45
N ASP A 105 -11.13 -8.89 -13.86
CA ASP A 105 -10.62 -7.56 -14.16
C ASP A 105 -10.07 -6.85 -12.93
N ASN A 106 -10.73 -6.96 -11.77
CA ASN A 106 -10.21 -6.44 -10.51
C ASN A 106 -8.89 -7.14 -10.12
N MET A 107 -8.76 -8.46 -10.31
CA MET A 107 -7.51 -9.19 -10.08
C MET A 107 -6.39 -8.74 -11.03
N MET A 108 -6.73 -8.30 -12.23
CA MET A 108 -5.78 -7.84 -13.24
C MET A 108 -5.17 -6.46 -12.91
N LEU A 109 -5.80 -5.62 -12.09
CA LEU A 109 -5.36 -4.24 -11.81
C LEU A 109 -3.89 -4.14 -11.37
N ARG A 110 -3.33 -5.17 -10.72
CA ARG A 110 -1.94 -5.21 -10.26
C ARG A 110 -0.97 -5.83 -11.26
N SER A 111 -1.44 -6.39 -12.34
CA SER A 111 -0.62 -7.18 -13.27
C SER A 111 -0.75 -6.76 -14.74
N TYR A 112 -1.70 -5.89 -15.09
CA TYR A 112 -1.98 -5.53 -16.48
C TYR A 112 -0.77 -4.99 -17.26
N ASN A 113 0.20 -4.38 -16.58
CA ASN A 113 1.39 -3.76 -17.19
C ASN A 113 2.67 -4.59 -17.01
N LYS A 114 2.60 -5.81 -16.46
CA LYS A 114 3.79 -6.65 -16.21
C LYS A 114 4.26 -7.45 -17.44
N GLY A 115 3.44 -7.52 -18.50
CA GLY A 115 3.75 -8.22 -19.74
C GLY A 115 4.50 -7.35 -20.76
N ARG A 116 5.15 -8.00 -21.74
CA ARG A 116 5.73 -7.33 -22.92
C ARG A 116 4.71 -7.17 -24.06
N SER A 117 3.53 -7.75 -23.94
CA SER A 117 2.46 -7.67 -24.93
C SER A 117 1.74 -6.31 -24.84
N PRO A 118 1.35 -5.71 -25.98
CA PRO A 118 0.47 -4.53 -25.97
C PRO A 118 -0.97 -4.85 -25.51
N PHE A 119 -1.31 -6.14 -25.39
CA PHE A 119 -2.61 -6.59 -24.91
C PHE A 119 -2.49 -7.15 -23.49
N ALA A 120 -3.47 -6.81 -22.64
CA ALA A 120 -3.55 -7.32 -21.28
C ALA A 120 -3.86 -8.85 -21.32
N ASP A 121 -3.05 -9.64 -20.61
CA ASP A 121 -3.31 -11.06 -20.43
C ASP A 121 -4.32 -11.27 -19.30
N ARG A 122 -5.50 -11.79 -19.63
CA ARG A 122 -6.60 -12.06 -18.68
C ARG A 122 -6.58 -13.49 -18.13
N LYS A 123 -5.74 -14.39 -18.66
CA LYS A 123 -5.76 -15.81 -18.29
C LYS A 123 -5.37 -16.02 -16.83
N ALA A 124 -4.21 -15.54 -16.42
CA ALA A 124 -3.74 -15.67 -15.05
C ALA A 124 -4.65 -14.96 -14.01
N PRO A 125 -5.17 -13.75 -14.26
CA PRO A 125 -6.18 -13.13 -13.39
C PRO A 125 -7.47 -13.93 -13.28
N ALA A 126 -7.97 -14.52 -14.37
CA ALA A 126 -9.17 -15.35 -14.35
C ALA A 126 -8.97 -16.64 -13.52
N GLU A 127 -7.86 -17.34 -13.70
CA GLU A 127 -7.50 -18.51 -12.90
C GLU A 127 -7.37 -18.17 -11.40
N LEU A 128 -6.83 -17.00 -11.09
CA LEU A 128 -6.75 -16.51 -9.70
C LEU A 128 -8.15 -16.21 -9.14
N ALA A 129 -9.03 -15.60 -9.94
CA ALA A 129 -10.40 -15.31 -9.54
C ALA A 129 -11.18 -16.59 -9.21
N GLU A 130 -11.08 -17.63 -10.04
CA GLU A 130 -11.67 -18.95 -9.79
C GLU A 130 -11.18 -19.57 -8.48
N LYS A 131 -9.86 -19.55 -8.25
CA LYS A 131 -9.27 -20.06 -6.98
C LYS A 131 -9.81 -19.32 -5.77
N VAL A 132 -9.94 -17.99 -5.82
CA VAL A 132 -10.47 -17.20 -4.71
C VAL A 132 -11.93 -17.55 -4.43
N VAL A 133 -12.74 -17.72 -5.48
CA VAL A 133 -14.14 -18.16 -5.34
C VAL A 133 -14.22 -19.55 -4.69
N ASP A 134 -13.36 -20.47 -5.08
CA ASP A 134 -13.37 -21.84 -4.53
C ASP A 134 -12.94 -21.90 -3.05
N ILE A 135 -11.99 -21.06 -2.66
CA ILE A 135 -11.55 -20.96 -1.25
C ILE A 135 -12.63 -20.29 -0.37
N SER A 136 -13.51 -19.47 -0.97
CA SER A 136 -14.53 -18.69 -0.25
C SER A 136 -15.85 -19.44 -0.05
N LYS A 137 -15.98 -20.66 -0.56
CA LYS A 137 -17.13 -21.57 -0.38
C LYS A 137 -17.01 -22.36 0.91
#